data_9052c88f5461d52f60ee03ad0841241c
#
_entry.id   9052c88f5461d52f60ee03ad0841241c
#
_cell.length_a   1.000
_cell.length_b   1.000
_cell.length_c   1.000
_cell.angle_alpha   90.00
_cell.angle_beta   90.00
_cell.angle_gamma   90.00
#
_symmetry.space_group_name_H-M   'P 1'
#
loop_
_entity.id
_entity.type
_entity.pdbx_description
1 polymer ?
#
loop_
_entity_poly.entity_id
_entity_poly.type
_entity_poly.pdbx_seq_one_letter_code
_entity_poly.pdbx_strand_id
1 'polypeptide(L)'
;MLMSVGIVCVALAIFILKYVFSSSGPNPFETDTREPLKKMIHDRKEKNKVLKQGFLASRVPDNLDAIIIGSGIGGLGLGVLLAKVGKKVLILEQHDRAGGCCHTFTEKGFEFDVGIHYIGDLLDHKPFRCMLDSMTNGQLQWEPLENPFDQVVLGPPENRRRYPIYSGRTRFPEELKKCFPGEEKAIDEYLKLVKKAGRGIWLLALLKMCPVPLAKFLVYTGLAKRLSFFFKMAPRSLTEVVNELTENKDLRAVFSYIFGTYGNKPKESSFAMHSLLVTHYLNGAWYPKGGASEIAYHMIPIIEKAGGAVLVRAPVNRILFNDAKEAYGVSVMKGQEEMHICAPMVISNAGFFNTYQKLLPKELQAMPAIQKQMSMMKNGDGGLSVFVGLNGTKEELGLKADNYWIFAENNLDELVDNYYNGKREESAHKVPLLFVASPSAKDPTWEERSPGKSTVSLVSFANYKWFEEWKDDKVSNRAPEYKELKQAFIDSILEVVLDVFPKITRDKIEFIDAGTPITNTHYIGAPKGEIYGAAHGIARCSPELNATVRPQTPLKNLYLTGQDVFVCGFAGALAGALTCGSVILNRNLHLDAIALAKKIKFTNAKLKGE
;
A
#
# COMPACT_ATOMS: atom_id res chain seq x y z
N MET A 1 9.43 -45.12 -15.44
CA MET A 1 9.66 -43.67 -15.43
C MET A 1 8.35 -42.85 -15.45
N LEU A 2 7.41 -43.06 -16.38
CA LEU A 2 6.11 -42.31 -16.38
C LEU A 2 5.25 -42.59 -15.13
N MET A 3 5.22 -43.83 -14.65
CA MET A 3 4.44 -44.22 -13.47
C MET A 3 5.02 -43.60 -12.15
N SER A 4 6.34 -43.52 -12.03
CA SER A 4 7.00 -42.85 -10.88
C SER A 4 6.80 -41.35 -10.89
N VAL A 5 6.77 -40.69 -12.04
CA VAL A 5 6.46 -39.26 -12.17
C VAL A 5 5.00 -38.99 -11.79
N GLY A 6 4.07 -39.84 -12.20
CA GLY A 6 2.65 -39.74 -11.83
C GLY A 6 2.43 -39.85 -10.31
N ILE A 7 3.08 -40.81 -9.63
CA ILE A 7 3.01 -40.99 -8.19
C ILE A 7 3.57 -39.76 -7.44
N VAL A 8 4.70 -39.23 -7.90
CA VAL A 8 5.28 -38.01 -7.31
C VAL A 8 4.36 -36.79 -7.48
N CYS A 9 3.74 -36.62 -8.66
CA CYS A 9 2.77 -35.54 -8.90
C CYS A 9 1.52 -35.67 -8.03
N VAL A 10 0.98 -36.89 -7.86
CA VAL A 10 -0.17 -37.14 -6.97
C VAL A 10 0.20 -36.91 -5.51
N ALA A 11 1.34 -37.43 -5.06
CA ALA A 11 1.84 -37.20 -3.69
C ALA A 11 2.05 -35.71 -3.41
N LEU A 12 2.60 -34.98 -4.37
CA LEU A 12 2.79 -33.52 -4.28
C LEU A 12 1.46 -32.78 -4.25
N ALA A 13 0.49 -33.18 -5.08
CA ALA A 13 -0.85 -32.60 -5.08
C ALA A 13 -1.57 -32.86 -3.74
N ILE A 14 -1.48 -34.06 -3.21
CA ILE A 14 -2.03 -34.41 -1.90
C ILE A 14 -1.32 -33.61 -0.79
N PHE A 15 -0.01 -33.47 -0.85
CA PHE A 15 0.76 -32.69 0.12
C PHE A 15 0.38 -31.19 0.06
N ILE A 16 0.27 -30.61 -1.15
CA ILE A 16 -0.18 -29.23 -1.35
C ILE A 16 -1.61 -29.06 -0.84
N LEU A 17 -2.52 -29.96 -1.20
CA LEU A 17 -3.91 -29.94 -0.72
C LEU A 17 -3.96 -30.06 0.81
N LYS A 18 -3.24 -31.03 1.38
CA LYS A 18 -3.16 -31.19 2.82
C LYS A 18 -2.60 -29.93 3.51
N TYR A 19 -1.54 -29.32 2.98
CA TYR A 19 -0.94 -28.11 3.52
C TYR A 19 -1.86 -26.89 3.37
N VAL A 20 -2.50 -26.71 2.22
CA VAL A 20 -3.44 -25.60 1.96
C VAL A 20 -4.70 -25.71 2.81
N PHE A 21 -5.18 -26.95 3.07
CA PHE A 21 -6.43 -27.20 3.78
C PHE A 21 -6.24 -27.67 5.24
N SER A 22 -5.01 -28.04 5.67
CA SER A 22 -4.76 -28.37 7.09
C SER A 22 -4.48 -27.10 7.88
N SER A 23 -5.52 -26.55 8.46
CA SER A 23 -5.44 -25.43 9.39
C SER A 23 -5.40 -25.97 10.81
N SER A 24 -4.21 -26.03 11.44
CA SER A 24 -4.03 -26.53 12.80
C SER A 24 -4.04 -25.43 13.86
N GLY A 25 -3.79 -24.19 13.48
CA GLY A 25 -3.72 -23.05 14.38
C GLY A 25 -5.05 -22.33 14.61
N PRO A 26 -5.09 -21.39 15.55
CA PRO A 26 -6.29 -20.61 15.87
C PRO A 26 -6.72 -19.71 14.72
N ASN A 27 -8.04 -19.49 14.60
CA ASN A 27 -8.65 -18.74 13.52
C ASN A 27 -9.11 -17.34 13.97
N PRO A 28 -8.46 -16.24 13.55
CA PRO A 28 -8.90 -14.89 13.88
C PRO A 28 -10.20 -14.48 13.19
N PHE A 29 -10.66 -15.25 12.20
CA PHE A 29 -11.89 -15.04 11.43
C PHE A 29 -12.99 -16.08 11.71
N GLU A 30 -12.92 -16.78 12.84
CA GLU A 30 -13.86 -17.84 13.18
C GLU A 30 -15.30 -17.34 13.32
N THR A 31 -15.45 -16.16 13.91
CA THR A 31 -16.74 -15.52 14.15
C THR A 31 -16.81 -14.14 13.52
N ASP A 32 -18.02 -13.71 13.17
CA ASP A 32 -18.31 -12.32 12.84
C ASP A 32 -18.26 -11.47 14.11
N THR A 33 -17.29 -10.58 14.20
CA THR A 33 -17.07 -9.72 15.38
C THR A 33 -17.55 -8.29 15.17
N ARG A 34 -18.32 -8.03 14.11
CA ARG A 34 -18.89 -6.70 13.90
C ARG A 34 -19.86 -6.35 14.99
N GLU A 35 -19.74 -5.15 15.54
CA GLU A 35 -20.61 -4.54 16.52
C GLU A 35 -21.52 -3.50 15.85
N PRO A 36 -22.65 -3.12 16.45
CA PRO A 36 -23.43 -1.97 15.98
C PRO A 36 -22.56 -0.71 15.88
N LEU A 37 -22.79 0.08 14.84
CA LEU A 37 -22.03 1.32 14.62
C LEU A 37 -22.22 2.27 15.81
N LYS A 38 -21.11 2.76 16.33
CA LYS A 38 -21.07 3.82 17.34
C LYS A 38 -21.07 5.18 16.65
N LYS A 39 -21.47 6.22 17.38
CA LYS A 39 -21.36 7.59 16.88
C LYS A 39 -19.89 7.92 16.58
N MET A 40 -19.65 8.46 15.39
CA MET A 40 -18.31 8.87 14.97
C MET A 40 -17.80 10.01 15.88
N ILE A 41 -16.56 9.91 16.31
CA ILE A 41 -15.90 10.94 17.12
C ILE A 41 -15.13 11.85 16.16
N HIS A 42 -15.48 13.14 16.15
CA HIS A 42 -14.79 14.16 15.35
C HIS A 42 -13.72 14.91 16.15
N ASP A 43 -13.78 14.86 17.49
CA ASP A 43 -12.79 15.52 18.35
C ASP A 43 -11.40 14.89 18.19
N ARG A 44 -10.48 15.70 17.66
CA ARG A 44 -9.08 15.30 17.47
C ARG A 44 -8.34 14.99 18.78
N LYS A 45 -8.71 15.64 19.90
CA LYS A 45 -8.08 15.37 21.20
C LYS A 45 -8.44 13.98 21.67
N GLU A 46 -9.70 13.58 21.50
CA GLU A 46 -10.14 12.20 21.83
C GLU A 46 -9.47 11.17 20.92
N LYS A 47 -9.43 11.39 19.60
CA LYS A 47 -8.73 10.49 18.66
C LYS A 47 -7.23 10.38 18.99
N ASN A 48 -6.58 11.47 19.39
CA ASN A 48 -5.17 11.46 19.75
C ASN A 48 -4.86 10.65 21.01
N LYS A 49 -5.82 10.43 21.91
CA LYS A 49 -5.64 9.50 23.05
C LYS A 49 -5.34 8.08 22.59
N VAL A 50 -5.87 7.68 21.45
CA VAL A 50 -5.62 6.37 20.83
C VAL A 50 -4.40 6.43 19.90
N LEU A 51 -4.36 7.42 18.99
CA LEU A 51 -3.38 7.48 17.91
C LEU A 51 -1.98 7.97 18.33
N LYS A 52 -1.85 8.63 19.50
CA LYS A 52 -0.61 9.27 19.97
C LYS A 52 -0.18 8.81 21.36
N GLN A 53 -0.36 7.55 21.68
CA GLN A 53 0.11 7.00 22.95
C GLN A 53 1.65 6.95 22.98
N GLY A 54 2.26 7.93 23.64
CA GLY A 54 3.72 8.05 23.72
C GLY A 54 4.36 6.91 24.50
N PHE A 55 5.55 6.51 24.08
CA PHE A 55 6.33 5.47 24.72
C PHE A 55 6.72 5.85 26.15
N LEU A 56 6.34 5.00 27.08
CA LEU A 56 6.77 4.99 28.49
C LEU A 56 7.04 3.54 28.89
N ALA A 57 8.10 3.28 29.68
CA ALA A 57 8.40 1.93 30.16
C ALA A 57 7.21 1.28 30.88
N SER A 58 6.48 2.07 31.68
CA SER A 58 5.28 1.61 32.41
C SER A 58 4.08 1.26 31.53
N ARG A 59 4.12 1.59 30.24
CA ARG A 59 3.08 1.23 29.26
C ARG A 59 3.42 -0.01 28.44
N VAL A 60 4.63 -0.53 28.59
CA VAL A 60 5.03 -1.78 27.94
C VAL A 60 4.36 -2.94 28.68
N PRO A 61 3.53 -3.73 28.01
CA PRO A 61 2.87 -4.87 28.68
C PRO A 61 3.86 -5.96 29.06
N ASP A 62 3.61 -6.63 30.18
CA ASP A 62 4.35 -7.81 30.59
C ASP A 62 3.95 -9.05 29.76
N ASN A 63 4.87 -10.01 29.67
CA ASN A 63 4.64 -11.32 29.03
C ASN A 63 4.15 -11.18 27.58
N LEU A 64 4.88 -10.41 26.77
CA LEU A 64 4.61 -10.24 25.36
C LEU A 64 4.79 -11.54 24.56
N ASP A 65 3.86 -11.85 23.65
CA ASP A 65 4.00 -12.91 22.66
C ASP A 65 4.80 -12.43 21.43
N ALA A 66 4.67 -11.14 21.07
CA ALA A 66 5.36 -10.57 19.91
C ALA A 66 5.59 -9.06 20.04
N ILE A 67 6.67 -8.61 19.39
CA ILE A 67 6.93 -7.18 19.15
C ILE A 67 6.84 -6.95 17.64
N ILE A 68 6.08 -5.94 17.22
CA ILE A 68 5.98 -5.50 15.83
C ILE A 68 6.63 -4.12 15.69
N ILE A 69 7.57 -3.98 14.76
CA ILE A 69 8.26 -2.72 14.47
C ILE A 69 7.53 -2.00 13.35
N GLY A 70 6.93 -0.85 13.63
CA GLY A 70 6.18 0.00 12.71
C GLY A 70 4.67 -0.24 12.72
N SER A 71 3.91 0.83 12.89
CA SER A 71 2.44 0.86 12.99
C SER A 71 1.72 1.12 11.67
N GLY A 72 2.39 0.96 10.52
CA GLY A 72 1.70 0.96 9.22
C GLY A 72 0.67 -0.17 9.14
N ILE A 73 -0.20 -0.15 8.11
CA ILE A 73 -1.31 -1.10 7.98
C ILE A 73 -0.88 -2.58 8.01
N GLY A 74 0.32 -2.91 7.51
CA GLY A 74 0.88 -4.27 7.61
C GLY A 74 1.16 -4.69 9.05
N GLY A 75 1.69 -3.76 9.89
CA GLY A 75 1.95 -4.00 11.30
C GLY A 75 0.67 -4.01 12.15
N LEU A 76 -0.20 -3.01 11.99
CA LEU A 76 -1.49 -2.96 12.69
C LEU A 76 -2.38 -4.15 12.31
N GLY A 77 -2.48 -4.47 11.02
CA GLY A 77 -3.29 -5.59 10.54
C GLY A 77 -2.83 -6.91 11.14
N LEU A 78 -1.51 -7.17 11.16
CA LEU A 78 -0.97 -8.37 11.80
C LEU A 78 -1.17 -8.35 13.33
N GLY A 79 -0.97 -7.19 13.97
CA GLY A 79 -1.23 -7.02 15.40
C GLY A 79 -2.67 -7.38 15.78
N VAL A 80 -3.65 -6.91 14.98
CA VAL A 80 -5.06 -7.27 15.17
C VAL A 80 -5.30 -8.77 14.98
N LEU A 81 -4.73 -9.39 13.94
CA LEU A 81 -4.87 -10.84 13.71
C LEU A 81 -4.35 -11.66 14.89
N LEU A 82 -3.20 -11.30 15.42
CA LEU A 82 -2.61 -11.95 16.58
C LEU A 82 -3.42 -11.68 17.86
N ALA A 83 -3.87 -10.45 18.06
CA ALA A 83 -4.72 -10.08 19.20
C ALA A 83 -6.05 -10.84 19.22
N LYS A 84 -6.68 -11.06 18.06
CA LYS A 84 -7.95 -11.82 17.92
C LYS A 84 -7.81 -13.30 18.28
N VAL A 85 -6.61 -13.82 18.33
CA VAL A 85 -6.33 -15.20 18.81
C VAL A 85 -5.67 -15.20 20.20
N GLY A 86 -5.81 -14.11 20.95
CA GLY A 86 -5.38 -14.02 22.35
C GLY A 86 -3.89 -13.74 22.54
N LYS A 87 -3.14 -13.34 21.49
CA LYS A 87 -1.74 -12.97 21.58
C LYS A 87 -1.56 -11.55 22.09
N LYS A 88 -0.66 -11.35 23.03
CA LYS A 88 -0.29 -10.05 23.58
C LYS A 88 0.82 -9.43 22.73
N VAL A 89 0.49 -8.37 22.00
CA VAL A 89 1.37 -7.76 21.00
C VAL A 89 1.73 -6.32 21.36
N LEU A 90 3.01 -5.97 21.29
CA LEU A 90 3.48 -4.59 21.37
C LEU A 90 3.84 -4.10 19.97
N ILE A 91 3.25 -2.99 19.54
CA ILE A 91 3.63 -2.29 18.30
C ILE A 91 4.38 -1.01 18.66
N LEU A 92 5.56 -0.83 18.08
CA LEU A 92 6.44 0.31 18.31
C LEU A 92 6.54 1.16 17.05
N GLU A 93 6.17 2.44 17.16
CA GLU A 93 6.17 3.42 16.08
C GLU A 93 7.17 4.53 16.38
N GLN A 94 8.05 4.85 15.41
CA GLN A 94 9.06 5.90 15.60
C GLN A 94 8.47 7.31 15.63
N HIS A 95 7.37 7.54 14.88
CA HIS A 95 6.73 8.86 14.80
C HIS A 95 5.83 9.15 15.99
N ASP A 96 5.27 10.35 16.00
CA ASP A 96 4.37 10.84 17.05
C ASP A 96 2.91 10.39 16.86
N ARG A 97 2.64 9.63 15.79
CA ARG A 97 1.30 9.14 15.44
C ARG A 97 1.35 7.75 14.80
N ALA A 98 0.43 6.89 15.21
CA ALA A 98 0.27 5.56 14.62
C ALA A 98 -0.48 5.62 13.27
N GLY A 99 -0.24 4.61 12.43
CA GLY A 99 -0.94 4.39 11.16
C GLY A 99 -0.04 4.35 9.92
N GLY A 100 1.23 4.75 10.01
CA GLY A 100 2.11 4.84 8.83
C GLY A 100 1.46 5.72 7.74
N CYS A 101 1.46 5.29 6.48
CA CYS A 101 0.81 6.04 5.39
C CYS A 101 -0.74 6.13 5.50
N CYS A 102 -1.36 5.48 6.48
CA CYS A 102 -2.79 5.59 6.77
C CYS A 102 -3.10 6.66 7.80
N HIS A 103 -2.20 7.59 8.11
CA HIS A 103 -2.52 8.69 9.01
C HIS A 103 -2.82 9.99 8.27
N THR A 104 -3.48 10.92 8.96
CA THR A 104 -3.68 12.30 8.53
C THR A 104 -2.83 13.24 9.37
N PHE A 105 -2.41 14.36 8.79
CA PHE A 105 -1.82 15.47 9.54
C PHE A 105 -2.64 16.74 9.35
N THR A 106 -2.43 17.71 10.23
CA THR A 106 -3.14 18.99 10.17
C THR A 106 -2.13 20.13 10.21
N GLU A 107 -2.25 21.03 9.24
CA GLU A 107 -1.42 22.23 9.17
C GLU A 107 -2.31 23.44 8.90
N LYS A 108 -2.14 24.53 9.66
CA LYS A 108 -2.95 25.76 9.60
C LYS A 108 -4.48 25.53 9.53
N GLY A 109 -4.95 24.46 10.20
CA GLY A 109 -6.37 24.11 10.26
C GLY A 109 -6.88 23.27 9.09
N PHE A 110 -6.03 22.90 8.14
CA PHE A 110 -6.34 21.96 7.04
C PHE A 110 -5.84 20.57 7.39
N GLU A 111 -6.67 19.57 7.14
CA GLU A 111 -6.33 18.15 7.33
C GLU A 111 -6.01 17.50 5.98
N PHE A 112 -4.91 16.76 5.91
CA PHE A 112 -4.42 16.09 4.72
C PHE A 112 -4.13 14.61 5.00
N ASP A 113 -4.41 13.76 4.02
CA ASP A 113 -3.96 12.37 4.01
C ASP A 113 -2.50 12.28 3.59
N VAL A 114 -1.72 11.42 4.26
CA VAL A 114 -0.32 11.19 3.91
C VAL A 114 -0.18 10.30 2.69
N GLY A 115 -0.98 9.22 2.58
CA GLY A 115 -0.80 8.26 1.49
C GLY A 115 -2.03 7.46 1.08
N ILE A 116 -3.16 7.58 1.78
CA ILE A 116 -4.41 6.89 1.40
C ILE A 116 -5.35 7.89 0.75
N HIS A 117 -5.49 7.80 -0.56
CA HIS A 117 -6.39 8.67 -1.31
C HIS A 117 -7.68 7.98 -1.70
N TYR A 118 -7.66 6.66 -1.94
CA TYR A 118 -8.81 5.78 -2.19
C TYR A 118 -8.37 4.31 -2.19
N ILE A 119 -9.31 3.40 -1.99
CA ILE A 119 -9.08 1.95 -1.93
C ILE A 119 -10.14 1.24 -2.76
N GLY A 120 -9.76 0.22 -3.51
CA GLY A 120 -10.68 -0.60 -4.32
C GLY A 120 -11.24 -1.82 -3.59
N ASP A 121 -12.14 -2.53 -4.27
CA ASP A 121 -12.68 -3.86 -3.92
C ASP A 121 -13.37 -3.97 -2.54
N LEU A 122 -14.05 -2.90 -2.09
CA LEU A 122 -14.75 -2.84 -0.80
C LEU A 122 -16.28 -3.03 -0.89
N LEU A 123 -16.77 -3.79 -1.85
CA LEU A 123 -18.18 -4.21 -1.88
C LEU A 123 -18.52 -5.06 -0.64
N ASP A 124 -19.67 -4.83 -0.01
CA ASP A 124 -20.07 -5.31 1.32
C ASP A 124 -19.90 -6.82 1.57
N HIS A 125 -20.02 -7.63 0.52
CA HIS A 125 -19.93 -9.09 0.62
C HIS A 125 -18.59 -9.68 0.16
N LYS A 126 -17.63 -8.81 -0.18
CA LYS A 126 -16.31 -9.26 -0.64
C LYS A 126 -15.40 -9.63 0.52
N PRO A 127 -14.51 -10.64 0.34
CA PRO A 127 -13.62 -11.08 1.40
C PRO A 127 -12.76 -9.96 1.97
N PHE A 128 -12.27 -9.04 1.13
CA PHE A 128 -11.44 -7.93 1.55
C PHE A 128 -12.21 -6.95 2.46
N ARG A 129 -13.47 -6.63 2.13
CA ARG A 129 -14.34 -5.80 2.98
C ARG A 129 -14.67 -6.50 4.29
N CYS A 130 -15.11 -7.75 4.25
CA CYS A 130 -15.46 -8.50 5.46
C CYS A 130 -14.26 -8.67 6.41
N MET A 131 -13.06 -8.82 5.85
CA MET A 131 -11.81 -8.87 6.62
C MET A 131 -11.56 -7.54 7.34
N LEU A 132 -11.64 -6.40 6.64
CA LEU A 132 -11.47 -5.07 7.24
C LEU A 132 -12.52 -4.78 8.30
N ASP A 133 -13.78 -5.09 8.03
CA ASP A 133 -14.86 -4.97 9.01
C ASP A 133 -14.56 -5.82 10.27
N SER A 134 -14.08 -7.06 10.10
CA SER A 134 -13.65 -7.89 11.23
C SER A 134 -12.46 -7.28 11.98
N MET A 135 -11.49 -6.67 11.27
CA MET A 135 -10.30 -6.04 11.88
C MET A 135 -10.58 -4.71 12.58
N THR A 136 -11.77 -4.17 12.45
CA THR A 136 -12.21 -2.90 13.05
C THR A 136 -13.52 -3.06 13.83
N ASN A 137 -13.94 -4.31 14.09
CA ASN A 137 -15.24 -4.65 14.68
C ASN A 137 -16.43 -3.96 13.98
N GLY A 138 -16.30 -3.70 12.67
CA GLY A 138 -17.31 -3.03 11.86
C GLY A 138 -17.43 -1.52 12.09
N GLN A 139 -16.54 -0.90 12.84
CA GLN A 139 -16.64 0.53 13.17
C GLN A 139 -16.09 1.43 12.08
N LEU A 140 -15.16 0.97 11.24
CA LEU A 140 -14.62 1.73 10.12
C LEU A 140 -15.65 1.79 8.98
N GLN A 141 -16.08 3.01 8.66
CA GLN A 141 -17.06 3.26 7.61
C GLN A 141 -16.36 3.69 6.32
N TRP A 142 -16.96 3.31 5.19
CA TRP A 142 -16.44 3.59 3.86
C TRP A 142 -17.46 4.34 3.02
N GLU A 143 -17.02 5.41 2.36
CA GLU A 143 -17.83 6.13 1.37
C GLU A 143 -17.45 5.64 -0.04
N PRO A 144 -18.39 5.14 -0.84
CA PRO A 144 -18.13 4.82 -2.24
C PRO A 144 -17.88 6.12 -3.02
N LEU A 145 -16.84 6.13 -3.86
CA LEU A 145 -16.61 7.25 -4.76
C LEU A 145 -17.64 7.27 -5.88
N GLU A 146 -17.88 8.45 -6.43
CA GLU A 146 -18.69 8.63 -7.64
C GLU A 146 -18.10 7.81 -8.79
N ASN A 147 -18.91 7.58 -9.80
CA ASN A 147 -18.51 6.81 -10.96
C ASN A 147 -18.76 7.63 -12.24
N PRO A 148 -17.73 8.17 -12.90
CA PRO A 148 -16.32 7.70 -12.89
C PRO A 148 -15.59 8.03 -11.59
N PHE A 149 -14.67 7.16 -11.17
CA PHE A 149 -13.87 7.37 -9.97
C PHE A 149 -12.48 7.99 -10.27
N ASP A 150 -12.02 7.88 -11.52
CA ASP A 150 -10.78 8.47 -12.02
C ASP A 150 -11.03 9.19 -13.35
N GLN A 151 -10.21 10.20 -13.63
CA GLN A 151 -10.12 10.92 -14.90
C GLN A 151 -8.68 10.83 -15.41
N VAL A 152 -8.47 10.28 -16.60
CA VAL A 152 -7.17 10.35 -17.27
C VAL A 152 -7.16 11.59 -18.17
N VAL A 153 -6.20 12.47 -17.97
CA VAL A 153 -6.04 13.71 -18.73
C VAL A 153 -4.70 13.66 -19.47
N LEU A 154 -4.74 13.68 -20.80
CA LEU A 154 -3.57 13.56 -21.67
C LEU A 154 -3.37 14.82 -22.51
N GLY A 155 -2.14 15.24 -22.64
CA GLY A 155 -1.70 16.30 -23.53
C GLY A 155 -1.46 17.66 -22.86
N PRO A 156 -0.86 18.60 -23.64
CA PRO A 156 -0.55 19.93 -23.16
C PRO A 156 -1.82 20.78 -22.94
N PRO A 157 -1.72 21.92 -22.25
CA PRO A 157 -2.86 22.76 -21.89
C PRO A 157 -3.81 23.09 -23.05
N GLU A 158 -3.24 23.40 -24.21
CA GLU A 158 -3.98 23.78 -25.43
C GLU A 158 -4.70 22.60 -26.12
N ASN A 159 -4.39 21.35 -25.75
CA ASN A 159 -4.96 20.16 -26.38
C ASN A 159 -5.14 19.00 -25.38
N ARG A 160 -5.75 19.26 -24.24
CA ARG A 160 -6.05 18.24 -23.23
C ARG A 160 -7.23 17.36 -23.64
N ARG A 161 -7.00 16.06 -23.63
CA ARG A 161 -8.02 15.04 -23.84
C ARG A 161 -8.34 14.37 -22.51
N ARG A 162 -9.62 14.16 -22.21
CA ARG A 162 -10.09 13.56 -20.95
C ARG A 162 -10.79 12.24 -21.21
N TYR A 163 -10.39 11.23 -20.45
CA TYR A 163 -10.95 9.88 -20.52
C TYR A 163 -11.44 9.46 -19.14
N PRO A 164 -12.75 9.41 -18.92
CA PRO A 164 -13.32 9.00 -17.62
C PRO A 164 -13.19 7.50 -17.43
N ILE A 165 -12.75 7.10 -16.24
CA ILE A 165 -12.56 5.70 -15.86
C ILE A 165 -13.68 5.28 -14.92
N TYR A 166 -14.50 4.36 -15.38
CA TYR A 166 -15.63 3.83 -14.64
C TYR A 166 -15.27 2.51 -13.95
N SER A 167 -15.86 2.25 -12.80
CA SER A 167 -15.88 0.92 -12.22
C SER A 167 -17.03 0.08 -12.78
N GLY A 168 -16.96 -1.23 -12.56
CA GLY A 168 -17.97 -2.18 -13.05
C GLY A 168 -17.49 -2.97 -14.26
N ARG A 169 -17.70 -4.30 -14.19
CA ARG A 169 -17.17 -5.24 -15.21
C ARG A 169 -17.82 -5.09 -16.58
N THR A 170 -19.01 -4.54 -16.66
CA THR A 170 -19.74 -4.20 -17.90
C THR A 170 -19.54 -2.75 -18.26
N ARG A 171 -19.72 -1.84 -17.30
CA ARG A 171 -19.67 -0.39 -17.53
C ARG A 171 -18.29 0.10 -17.97
N PHE A 172 -17.20 -0.39 -17.33
CA PHE A 172 -15.84 0.02 -17.71
C PHE A 172 -15.56 -0.21 -19.22
N PRO A 173 -15.72 -1.43 -19.79
CA PRO A 173 -15.48 -1.63 -21.22
C PRO A 173 -16.47 -0.87 -22.11
N GLU A 174 -17.73 -0.77 -21.74
CA GLU A 174 -18.74 -0.05 -22.53
C GLU A 174 -18.41 1.43 -22.66
N GLU A 175 -18.06 2.09 -21.56
CA GLU A 175 -17.71 3.51 -21.59
C GLU A 175 -16.35 3.74 -22.29
N LEU A 176 -15.39 2.85 -22.10
CA LEU A 176 -14.10 2.97 -22.78
C LEU A 176 -14.23 2.77 -24.30
N LYS A 177 -15.08 1.86 -24.77
CA LYS A 177 -15.39 1.67 -26.20
C LYS A 177 -16.05 2.92 -26.83
N LYS A 178 -16.83 3.67 -26.08
CA LYS A 178 -17.38 4.97 -26.55
C LYS A 178 -16.29 6.00 -26.77
N CYS A 179 -15.26 6.02 -25.90
CA CYS A 179 -14.11 6.92 -26.04
C CYS A 179 -13.18 6.53 -27.20
N PHE A 180 -13.13 5.25 -27.56
CA PHE A 180 -12.21 4.69 -28.58
C PHE A 180 -12.95 3.82 -29.61
N PRO A 181 -13.74 4.43 -30.51
CA PRO A 181 -14.40 3.70 -31.58
C PRO A 181 -13.37 2.99 -32.51
N GLY A 182 -13.64 1.72 -32.83
CA GLY A 182 -12.74 0.88 -33.63
C GLY A 182 -11.71 0.07 -32.83
N GLU A 183 -11.61 0.30 -31.51
CA GLU A 183 -10.67 -0.39 -30.61
C GLU A 183 -11.35 -1.44 -29.70
N GLU A 184 -12.58 -1.86 -30.02
CA GLU A 184 -13.38 -2.75 -29.18
C GLU A 184 -12.67 -4.08 -28.90
N LYS A 185 -11.96 -4.63 -29.91
CA LYS A 185 -11.20 -5.88 -29.79
C LYS A 185 -10.03 -5.73 -28.80
N ALA A 186 -9.31 -4.61 -28.88
CA ALA A 186 -8.18 -4.34 -28.02
C ALA A 186 -8.64 -4.21 -26.55
N ILE A 187 -9.75 -3.52 -26.32
CA ILE A 187 -10.34 -3.33 -24.98
C ILE A 187 -10.79 -4.68 -24.40
N ASP A 188 -11.48 -5.51 -25.18
CA ASP A 188 -11.96 -6.80 -24.73
C ASP A 188 -10.79 -7.77 -24.41
N GLU A 189 -9.74 -7.80 -25.26
CA GLU A 189 -8.59 -8.67 -25.03
C GLU A 189 -7.76 -8.18 -23.84
N TYR A 190 -7.59 -6.86 -23.67
CA TYR A 190 -6.95 -6.29 -22.48
C TYR A 190 -7.63 -6.77 -21.19
N LEU A 191 -8.95 -6.64 -21.09
CA LEU A 191 -9.70 -7.07 -19.91
C LEU A 191 -9.66 -8.57 -19.68
N LYS A 192 -9.65 -9.36 -20.75
CA LYS A 192 -9.49 -10.81 -20.67
C LYS A 192 -8.13 -11.20 -20.11
N LEU A 193 -7.05 -10.53 -20.52
CA LEU A 193 -5.70 -10.74 -20.00
C LEU A 193 -5.62 -10.32 -18.53
N VAL A 194 -6.12 -9.12 -18.18
CA VAL A 194 -6.22 -8.61 -16.82
C VAL A 194 -6.93 -9.60 -15.89
N LYS A 195 -8.10 -10.09 -16.29
CA LYS A 195 -8.89 -11.05 -15.52
C LYS A 195 -8.16 -12.37 -15.31
N LYS A 196 -7.46 -12.88 -16.34
CA LYS A 196 -6.68 -14.12 -16.24
C LYS A 196 -5.48 -13.95 -15.30
N ALA A 197 -4.74 -12.84 -15.42
CA ALA A 197 -3.58 -12.57 -14.58
C ALA A 197 -3.99 -12.35 -13.11
N GLY A 198 -5.02 -11.54 -12.85
CA GLY A 198 -5.52 -11.31 -11.50
C GLY A 198 -5.96 -12.58 -10.76
N ARG A 199 -6.56 -13.53 -11.46
CA ARG A 199 -6.95 -14.83 -10.88
C ARG A 199 -5.75 -15.69 -10.46
N GLY A 200 -4.57 -15.45 -11.02
CA GLY A 200 -3.37 -16.24 -10.73
C GLY A 200 -2.64 -15.87 -9.42
N ILE A 201 -3.07 -14.83 -8.71
CA ILE A 201 -2.40 -14.33 -7.50
C ILE A 201 -2.34 -15.35 -6.36
N TRP A 202 -3.27 -16.31 -6.30
CA TRP A 202 -3.29 -17.34 -5.26
C TRP A 202 -1.97 -18.11 -5.13
N LEU A 203 -1.29 -18.36 -6.25
CA LEU A 203 -0.01 -19.08 -6.24
C LEU A 203 1.12 -18.21 -5.69
N LEU A 204 1.05 -16.87 -5.84
CA LEU A 204 1.97 -15.94 -5.19
C LEU A 204 1.88 -16.07 -3.67
N ALA A 205 0.66 -16.04 -3.12
CA ALA A 205 0.44 -16.26 -1.69
C ALA A 205 0.94 -17.65 -1.24
N LEU A 206 0.64 -18.70 -2.01
CA LEU A 206 1.11 -20.06 -1.72
C LEU A 206 2.63 -20.15 -1.66
N LEU A 207 3.37 -19.58 -2.63
CA LEU A 207 4.84 -19.59 -2.63
C LEU A 207 5.43 -18.92 -1.37
N LYS A 208 4.72 -17.96 -0.80
CA LYS A 208 5.17 -17.25 0.42
C LYS A 208 4.81 -17.97 1.72
N MET A 209 3.81 -18.83 1.71
CA MET A 209 3.34 -19.55 2.91
C MET A 209 3.82 -20.99 2.98
N CYS A 210 3.92 -21.70 1.83
CA CYS A 210 4.29 -23.12 1.83
C CYS A 210 5.74 -23.35 2.30
N PRO A 211 6.12 -24.57 2.72
CA PRO A 211 7.50 -24.90 3.10
C PRO A 211 8.51 -24.49 2.02
N VAL A 212 9.67 -23.96 2.44
CA VAL A 212 10.72 -23.46 1.52
C VAL A 212 11.13 -24.50 0.46
N PRO A 213 11.33 -25.81 0.82
CA PRO A 213 11.67 -26.81 -0.19
C PRO A 213 10.60 -26.96 -1.28
N LEU A 214 9.32 -26.87 -0.91
CA LEU A 214 8.21 -26.93 -1.86
C LEU A 214 8.18 -25.69 -2.76
N ALA A 215 8.35 -24.49 -2.19
CA ALA A 215 8.42 -23.28 -3.00
C ALA A 215 9.56 -23.34 -4.02
N LYS A 216 10.77 -23.78 -3.58
CA LYS A 216 11.93 -23.97 -4.46
C LYS A 216 11.66 -25.01 -5.55
N PHE A 217 11.00 -26.13 -5.23
CA PHE A 217 10.63 -27.15 -6.19
C PHE A 217 9.69 -26.62 -7.25
N LEU A 218 8.61 -25.91 -6.87
CA LEU A 218 7.65 -25.31 -7.81
C LEU A 218 8.32 -24.32 -8.77
N VAL A 219 9.30 -23.59 -8.29
CA VAL A 219 10.08 -22.63 -9.10
C VAL A 219 11.05 -23.37 -10.01
N TYR A 220 11.89 -24.25 -9.46
CA TYR A 220 12.93 -24.97 -10.20
C TYR A 220 12.38 -25.82 -11.35
N THR A 221 11.24 -26.49 -11.15
CA THR A 221 10.57 -27.30 -12.16
C THR A 221 9.78 -26.48 -13.20
N GLY A 222 9.67 -25.17 -13.00
CA GLY A 222 8.85 -24.28 -13.84
C GLY A 222 7.34 -24.46 -13.65
N LEU A 223 6.91 -25.28 -12.67
CA LEU A 223 5.50 -25.50 -12.37
C LEU A 223 4.79 -24.21 -11.96
N ALA A 224 5.45 -23.31 -11.24
CA ALA A 224 4.87 -22.02 -10.87
C ALA A 224 4.36 -21.24 -12.10
N LYS A 225 5.13 -21.17 -13.18
CA LYS A 225 4.73 -20.50 -14.43
C LYS A 225 3.64 -21.26 -15.20
N ARG A 226 3.62 -22.60 -15.10
CA ARG A 226 2.60 -23.44 -15.79
C ARG A 226 1.25 -23.39 -15.07
N LEU A 227 1.24 -23.35 -13.74
CA LEU A 227 0.03 -23.39 -12.91
C LEU A 227 -0.62 -22.02 -12.75
N SER A 228 0.11 -20.91 -12.93
CA SER A 228 -0.42 -19.56 -12.75
C SER A 228 -0.18 -18.68 -13.95
N PHE A 229 -1.26 -18.16 -14.52
CA PHE A 229 -1.19 -17.17 -15.58
C PHE A 229 -0.54 -15.86 -15.10
N PHE A 230 -0.65 -15.53 -13.82
CA PHE A 230 0.10 -14.43 -13.21
C PHE A 230 1.60 -14.59 -13.46
N PHE A 231 2.20 -15.72 -13.08
CA PHE A 231 3.63 -15.98 -13.28
C PHE A 231 4.03 -16.17 -14.76
N LYS A 232 3.09 -16.54 -15.63
CA LYS A 232 3.31 -16.54 -17.08
C LYS A 232 3.47 -15.11 -17.61
N MET A 233 2.67 -14.16 -17.09
CA MET A 233 2.68 -12.76 -17.50
C MET A 233 3.68 -11.90 -16.72
N ALA A 234 4.18 -12.38 -15.60
CA ALA A 234 5.10 -11.64 -14.72
C ALA A 234 6.36 -11.09 -15.42
N PRO A 235 7.02 -11.81 -16.35
CA PRO A 235 8.20 -11.28 -17.06
C PRO A 235 7.87 -10.28 -18.17
N ARG A 236 6.61 -10.15 -18.57
CA ARG A 236 6.19 -9.24 -19.64
C ARG A 236 5.93 -7.85 -19.10
N SER A 237 6.50 -6.84 -19.77
CA SER A 237 6.25 -5.45 -19.40
C SER A 237 4.83 -5.01 -19.77
N LEU A 238 4.31 -4.00 -19.07
CA LEU A 238 3.03 -3.39 -19.40
C LEU A 238 3.07 -2.80 -20.81
N THR A 239 4.13 -2.04 -21.14
CA THR A 239 4.32 -1.44 -22.48
C THR A 239 4.32 -2.48 -23.59
N GLU A 240 5.04 -3.61 -23.40
CA GLU A 240 5.06 -4.71 -24.38
C GLU A 240 3.65 -5.22 -24.67
N VAL A 241 2.86 -5.51 -23.62
CA VAL A 241 1.52 -6.08 -23.78
C VAL A 241 0.54 -5.08 -24.39
N VAL A 242 0.54 -3.80 -23.95
CA VAL A 242 -0.40 -2.82 -24.52
C VAL A 242 -0.06 -2.45 -25.96
N ASN A 243 1.24 -2.47 -26.35
CA ASN A 243 1.66 -2.24 -27.72
C ASN A 243 1.22 -3.38 -28.69
N GLU A 244 1.12 -4.61 -28.19
CA GLU A 244 0.57 -5.74 -28.98
C GLU A 244 -0.94 -5.64 -29.20
N LEU A 245 -1.66 -4.94 -28.31
CA LEU A 245 -3.12 -4.87 -28.35
C LEU A 245 -3.65 -3.78 -29.28
N THR A 246 -2.97 -2.64 -29.38
CA THR A 246 -3.44 -1.48 -30.15
C THR A 246 -2.29 -0.58 -30.62
N GLU A 247 -2.48 0.11 -31.75
CA GLU A 247 -1.60 1.19 -32.22
C GLU A 247 -2.05 2.57 -31.72
N ASN A 248 -3.23 2.68 -31.14
CA ASN A 248 -3.77 3.94 -30.61
C ASN A 248 -2.99 4.38 -29.36
N LYS A 249 -2.21 5.44 -29.48
CA LYS A 249 -1.32 5.94 -28.43
C LYS A 249 -2.08 6.40 -27.17
N ASP A 250 -3.23 7.04 -27.32
CA ASP A 250 -4.03 7.47 -26.19
C ASP A 250 -4.63 6.26 -25.44
N LEU A 251 -5.09 5.23 -26.16
CA LEU A 251 -5.59 4.01 -25.53
C LEU A 251 -4.47 3.25 -24.81
N ARG A 252 -3.25 3.21 -25.36
CA ARG A 252 -2.05 2.68 -24.66
C ARG A 252 -1.80 3.42 -23.34
N ALA A 253 -1.88 4.75 -23.35
CA ALA A 253 -1.73 5.57 -22.15
C ALA A 253 -2.86 5.31 -21.13
N VAL A 254 -4.11 5.21 -21.60
CA VAL A 254 -5.27 4.91 -20.75
C VAL A 254 -5.19 3.49 -20.17
N PHE A 255 -4.73 2.49 -20.92
CA PHE A 255 -4.49 1.15 -20.36
C PHE A 255 -3.39 1.14 -19.30
N SER A 256 -2.47 2.08 -19.34
CA SER A 256 -1.28 2.13 -18.48
C SER A 256 -1.39 3.14 -17.34
N TYR A 257 -2.34 4.06 -17.33
CA TYR A 257 -2.38 5.28 -16.50
C TYR A 257 -2.11 5.08 -15.01
N ILE A 258 -2.59 3.94 -14.47
CA ILE A 258 -2.54 3.67 -13.02
C ILE A 258 -1.14 3.21 -12.53
N PHE A 259 -0.12 3.19 -13.40
CA PHE A 259 1.23 2.79 -13.02
C PHE A 259 1.81 3.60 -11.87
N GLY A 260 1.38 4.84 -11.70
CA GLY A 260 1.77 5.69 -10.58
C GLY A 260 1.42 5.11 -9.22
N THR A 261 0.40 4.22 -9.10
CA THR A 261 0.01 3.59 -7.84
C THR A 261 0.97 2.48 -7.37
N TYR A 262 1.93 2.08 -8.15
CA TYR A 262 2.99 1.14 -7.75
C TYR A 262 4.41 1.63 -8.08
N GLY A 263 4.54 2.83 -8.66
CA GLY A 263 5.78 3.60 -8.70
C GLY A 263 6.81 3.16 -9.73
N ASN A 264 6.45 2.36 -10.75
CA ASN A 264 7.36 1.96 -11.83
C ASN A 264 6.76 2.32 -13.19
N LYS A 265 7.53 2.95 -14.08
CA LYS A 265 7.08 3.28 -15.45
C LYS A 265 6.65 2.03 -16.23
N PRO A 266 5.76 2.15 -17.23
CA PRO A 266 5.14 1.01 -17.90
C PRO A 266 6.11 -0.05 -18.45
N LYS A 267 7.24 0.34 -19.04
CA LYS A 267 8.23 -0.59 -19.57
C LYS A 267 9.00 -1.39 -18.52
N GLU A 268 9.03 -0.92 -17.27
CA GLU A 268 9.63 -1.61 -16.13
C GLU A 268 8.61 -2.35 -15.26
N SER A 269 7.33 -2.10 -15.50
CA SER A 269 6.20 -2.66 -14.76
C SER A 269 5.82 -4.02 -15.32
N SER A 270 5.61 -5.00 -14.43
CA SER A 270 5.02 -6.28 -14.82
C SER A 270 3.55 -6.12 -15.17
N PHE A 271 3.11 -6.62 -16.34
CA PHE A 271 1.70 -6.66 -16.70
C PHE A 271 0.87 -7.46 -15.67
N ALA A 272 1.46 -8.48 -15.05
CA ALA A 272 0.78 -9.24 -14.00
C ALA A 272 0.47 -8.38 -12.77
N MET A 273 1.43 -7.55 -12.33
CA MET A 273 1.23 -6.62 -11.22
C MET A 273 0.19 -5.56 -11.56
N HIS A 274 0.30 -4.95 -12.74
CA HIS A 274 -0.67 -3.98 -13.25
C HIS A 274 -2.09 -4.57 -13.26
N SER A 275 -2.24 -5.81 -13.71
CA SER A 275 -3.53 -6.51 -13.73
C SER A 275 -4.20 -6.65 -12.35
N LEU A 276 -3.41 -6.76 -11.27
CA LEU A 276 -3.95 -6.79 -9.91
C LEU A 276 -4.60 -5.45 -9.55
N LEU A 277 -3.92 -4.34 -9.88
CA LEU A 277 -4.42 -3.00 -9.60
C LEU A 277 -5.70 -2.71 -10.39
N VAL A 278 -5.71 -2.99 -11.69
CA VAL A 278 -6.90 -2.83 -12.52
C VAL A 278 -8.06 -3.67 -11.97
N THR A 279 -7.82 -4.94 -11.61
CA THR A 279 -8.85 -5.82 -11.02
C THR A 279 -9.39 -5.26 -9.70
N HIS A 280 -8.53 -4.67 -8.89
CA HIS A 280 -8.87 -4.08 -7.59
C HIS A 280 -9.89 -2.93 -7.75
N TYR A 281 -9.66 -2.03 -8.70
CA TYR A 281 -10.54 -0.88 -8.93
C TYR A 281 -11.73 -1.16 -9.85
N LEU A 282 -11.73 -2.24 -10.62
CA LEU A 282 -12.92 -2.66 -11.39
C LEU A 282 -14.15 -2.96 -10.52
N ASN A 283 -13.95 -3.23 -9.24
CA ASN A 283 -15.04 -3.44 -8.29
C ASN A 283 -15.48 -2.16 -7.54
N GLY A 284 -15.01 -0.98 -7.97
CA GLY A 284 -15.28 0.32 -7.36
C GLY A 284 -14.11 0.86 -6.54
N ALA A 285 -14.27 2.09 -6.07
CA ALA A 285 -13.32 2.80 -5.22
C ALA A 285 -14.04 3.42 -4.02
N TRP A 286 -13.37 3.47 -2.88
CA TRP A 286 -13.93 3.96 -1.60
C TRP A 286 -12.92 4.82 -0.85
N TYR A 287 -13.46 5.69 0.00
CA TYR A 287 -12.69 6.52 0.92
C TYR A 287 -13.15 6.27 2.37
N PRO A 288 -12.24 6.25 3.37
CA PRO A 288 -12.64 6.07 4.76
C PRO A 288 -13.34 7.34 5.28
N LYS A 289 -14.60 7.20 5.76
CA LYS A 289 -15.34 8.31 6.38
C LYS A 289 -14.60 8.82 7.61
N GLY A 290 -14.40 10.12 7.71
CA GLY A 290 -13.64 10.73 8.80
C GLY A 290 -12.13 10.81 8.56
N GLY A 291 -11.66 10.42 7.36
CA GLY A 291 -10.25 10.49 6.94
C GLY A 291 -9.47 9.20 7.18
N ALA A 292 -8.26 9.11 6.59
CA ALA A 292 -7.45 7.89 6.62
C ALA A 292 -7.04 7.45 8.03
N SER A 293 -6.94 8.36 9.00
CA SER A 293 -6.60 8.02 10.40
C SER A 293 -7.62 7.13 11.10
N GLU A 294 -8.88 7.05 10.61
CA GLU A 294 -9.91 6.16 11.15
C GLU A 294 -9.49 4.68 11.09
N ILE A 295 -8.66 4.31 10.11
CA ILE A 295 -8.16 2.95 9.94
C ILE A 295 -7.38 2.51 11.19
N ALA A 296 -6.36 3.28 11.58
CA ALA A 296 -5.56 2.98 12.77
C ALA A 296 -6.39 3.17 14.06
N TYR A 297 -7.23 4.21 14.10
CA TYR A 297 -8.07 4.52 15.26
C TYR A 297 -8.98 3.36 15.66
N HIS A 298 -9.55 2.62 14.70
CA HIS A 298 -10.42 1.48 14.98
C HIS A 298 -9.68 0.14 15.12
N MET A 299 -8.42 0.03 14.68
CA MET A 299 -7.60 -1.17 14.86
C MET A 299 -6.92 -1.24 16.24
N ILE A 300 -6.40 -0.11 16.73
CA ILE A 300 -5.62 -0.05 17.98
C ILE A 300 -6.40 -0.59 19.19
N PRO A 301 -7.67 -0.23 19.43
CA PRO A 301 -8.42 -0.73 20.59
C PRO A 301 -8.57 -2.24 20.64
N ILE A 302 -8.52 -2.94 19.50
CA ILE A 302 -8.60 -4.41 19.45
C ILE A 302 -7.32 -5.04 20.01
N ILE A 303 -6.17 -4.44 19.69
CA ILE A 303 -4.86 -4.85 20.20
C ILE A 303 -4.78 -4.60 21.71
N GLU A 304 -5.24 -3.44 22.17
CA GLU A 304 -5.25 -3.07 23.59
C GLU A 304 -6.20 -3.96 24.42
N LYS A 305 -7.37 -4.28 23.87
CA LYS A 305 -8.34 -5.20 24.52
C LYS A 305 -7.77 -6.60 24.77
N ALA A 306 -6.82 -7.04 23.93
CA ALA A 306 -6.09 -8.30 24.11
C ALA A 306 -4.90 -8.18 25.09
N GLY A 307 -4.72 -7.03 25.74
CA GLY A 307 -3.61 -6.76 26.66
C GLY A 307 -2.31 -6.32 25.96
N GLY A 308 -2.36 -6.03 24.66
CA GLY A 308 -1.24 -5.43 23.90
C GLY A 308 -1.20 -3.91 24.02
N ALA A 309 -0.28 -3.28 23.27
CA ALA A 309 -0.18 -1.82 23.19
C ALA A 309 0.36 -1.36 21.84
N VAL A 310 0.02 -0.13 21.44
CA VAL A 310 0.61 0.58 20.30
C VAL A 310 1.22 1.87 20.81
N LEU A 311 2.55 1.95 20.82
CA LEU A 311 3.28 3.05 21.40
C LEU A 311 4.05 3.82 20.33
N VAL A 312 3.83 5.15 20.29
CA VAL A 312 4.48 6.08 19.36
C VAL A 312 5.68 6.78 20.02
N ARG A 313 6.51 7.45 19.22
CA ARG A 313 7.79 8.02 19.68
C ARG A 313 8.68 6.94 20.30
N ALA A 314 8.67 5.75 19.70
CA ALA A 314 9.39 4.57 20.14
C ALA A 314 10.31 4.08 19.01
N PRO A 315 11.34 4.84 18.62
CA PRO A 315 12.24 4.42 17.54
C PRO A 315 13.01 3.17 17.97
N VAL A 316 12.76 2.07 17.27
CA VAL A 316 13.56 0.85 17.43
C VAL A 316 14.93 1.08 16.82
N ASN A 317 15.96 0.94 17.64
CA ASN A 317 17.35 1.15 17.25
C ASN A 317 17.96 -0.13 16.61
N ARG A 318 17.68 -1.28 17.21
CA ARG A 318 18.17 -2.58 16.72
C ARG A 318 17.29 -3.74 17.19
N ILE A 319 17.36 -4.85 16.47
CA ILE A 319 16.80 -6.13 16.87
C ILE A 319 17.87 -6.89 17.70
N LEU A 320 17.44 -7.48 18.80
CA LEU A 320 18.30 -8.21 19.72
C LEU A 320 18.34 -9.71 19.37
N PHE A 321 19.54 -10.29 19.34
CA PHE A 321 19.78 -11.69 19.03
C PHE A 321 20.59 -12.35 20.14
N ASN A 322 20.29 -13.63 20.42
CA ASN A 322 21.10 -14.48 21.29
C ASN A 322 22.28 -15.10 20.49
N ASP A 323 23.14 -15.86 21.18
CA ASP A 323 24.30 -16.52 20.59
C ASP A 323 23.90 -17.53 19.50
N ALA A 324 22.69 -18.10 19.56
CA ALA A 324 22.15 -18.99 18.54
C ALA A 324 21.60 -18.22 17.30
N LYS A 325 21.77 -16.90 17.24
CA LYS A 325 21.23 -16.00 16.19
C LYS A 325 19.69 -16.03 16.10
N GLU A 326 19.02 -16.20 17.22
CA GLU A 326 17.57 -16.15 17.33
C GLU A 326 17.17 -14.77 17.87
N ALA A 327 16.22 -14.10 17.21
CA ALA A 327 15.67 -12.83 17.70
C ALA A 327 14.88 -13.08 19.01
N TYR A 328 15.11 -12.22 20.01
CA TYR A 328 14.44 -12.31 21.31
C TYR A 328 13.89 -10.98 21.82
N GLY A 329 14.02 -9.91 21.06
CA GLY A 329 13.53 -8.59 21.45
C GLY A 329 14.07 -7.47 20.57
N VAL A 330 13.86 -6.25 21.04
CA VAL A 330 14.32 -5.02 20.38
C VAL A 330 14.90 -4.05 21.40
N SER A 331 15.76 -3.14 20.94
CA SER A 331 16.14 -1.97 21.72
C SER A 331 15.43 -0.72 21.21
N VAL A 332 14.95 0.10 22.13
CA VAL A 332 14.27 1.38 21.87
C VAL A 332 15.06 2.50 22.53
N MET A 333 15.27 3.59 21.80
CA MET A 333 15.92 4.78 22.35
C MET A 333 14.91 5.71 23.01
N LYS A 334 15.20 6.13 24.26
CA LYS A 334 14.47 7.17 24.97
C LYS A 334 15.44 8.28 25.36
N GLY A 335 15.55 9.29 24.52
CA GLY A 335 16.64 10.25 24.66
C GLY A 335 17.98 9.58 24.40
N GLN A 336 18.85 9.55 25.42
CA GLN A 336 20.16 8.86 25.35
C GLN A 336 20.16 7.46 25.99
N GLU A 337 19.04 7.06 26.61
CA GLU A 337 18.93 5.74 27.26
C GLU A 337 18.44 4.69 26.26
N GLU A 338 19.12 3.55 26.23
CA GLU A 338 18.71 2.36 25.46
C GLU A 338 17.93 1.41 26.36
N MET A 339 16.69 1.11 26.00
CA MET A 339 15.84 0.16 26.71
C MET A 339 15.65 -1.11 25.89
N HIS A 340 15.85 -2.27 26.51
CA HIS A 340 15.61 -3.56 25.92
C HIS A 340 14.19 -4.03 26.26
N ILE A 341 13.44 -4.46 25.23
CA ILE A 341 12.12 -5.06 25.38
C ILE A 341 12.17 -6.45 24.76
N CYS A 342 11.84 -7.47 25.55
CA CYS A 342 11.94 -8.87 25.15
C CYS A 342 10.58 -9.45 24.75
N ALA A 343 10.58 -10.28 23.70
CA ALA A 343 9.48 -11.13 23.30
C ALA A 343 10.02 -12.33 22.49
N PRO A 344 9.35 -13.49 22.51
CA PRO A 344 9.80 -14.68 21.79
C PRO A 344 9.74 -14.52 20.26
N MET A 345 9.10 -13.46 19.77
CA MET A 345 8.92 -13.19 18.35
C MET A 345 9.08 -11.69 18.05
N VAL A 346 9.88 -11.38 17.03
CA VAL A 346 10.04 -10.02 16.48
C VAL A 346 9.54 -10.01 15.04
N ILE A 347 8.71 -9.04 14.71
CA ILE A 347 8.13 -8.89 13.38
C ILE A 347 8.43 -7.47 12.88
N SER A 348 9.09 -7.35 11.73
CA SER A 348 9.39 -6.04 11.17
C SER A 348 8.38 -5.66 10.09
N ASN A 349 7.72 -4.53 10.30
CA ASN A 349 6.95 -3.76 9.32
C ASN A 349 7.67 -2.44 8.97
N ALA A 350 8.96 -2.33 9.31
CA ALA A 350 9.78 -1.15 9.02
C ALA A 350 10.30 -1.10 7.56
N GLY A 351 9.89 -2.07 6.73
CA GLY A 351 10.37 -2.26 5.38
C GLY A 351 11.61 -3.15 5.30
N PHE A 352 11.79 -3.74 4.12
CA PHE A 352 12.84 -4.73 3.86
C PHE A 352 14.25 -4.15 4.09
N PHE A 353 14.53 -2.98 3.50
CA PHE A 353 15.85 -2.37 3.57
C PHE A 353 16.18 -1.86 4.98
N ASN A 354 15.25 -1.20 5.67
CA ASN A 354 15.46 -0.77 7.04
C ASN A 354 15.73 -1.97 7.96
N THR A 355 14.99 -3.05 7.79
CA THR A 355 15.19 -4.25 8.60
C THR A 355 16.60 -4.80 8.41
N TYR A 356 17.04 -5.04 7.18
CA TYR A 356 18.30 -5.73 6.91
C TYR A 356 19.53 -4.83 6.95
N GLN A 357 19.40 -3.53 6.64
CA GLN A 357 20.55 -2.62 6.60
C GLN A 357 20.76 -1.80 7.88
N LYS A 358 19.66 -1.56 8.65
CA LYS A 358 19.72 -0.71 9.84
C LYS A 358 19.48 -1.48 11.14
N LEU A 359 18.44 -2.33 11.18
CA LEU A 359 18.00 -2.96 12.43
C LEU A 359 18.76 -4.24 12.78
N LEU A 360 19.38 -4.92 11.81
CA LEU A 360 20.24 -6.08 12.08
C LEU A 360 21.65 -5.67 12.52
N PRO A 361 22.28 -6.42 13.44
CA PRO A 361 23.72 -6.34 13.69
C PRO A 361 24.54 -6.57 12.42
N LYS A 362 25.70 -5.91 12.32
CA LYS A 362 26.55 -5.95 11.11
C LYS A 362 26.95 -7.36 10.70
N GLU A 363 27.23 -8.22 11.67
CA GLU A 363 27.62 -9.63 11.47
C GLU A 363 26.48 -10.42 10.79
N LEU A 364 25.22 -10.14 11.15
CA LEU A 364 24.05 -10.79 10.58
C LEU A 364 23.71 -10.21 9.19
N GLN A 365 23.95 -8.91 8.98
CA GLN A 365 23.82 -8.31 7.65
C GLN A 365 24.70 -9.01 6.61
N ALA A 366 25.92 -9.45 6.99
CA ALA A 366 26.88 -10.11 6.11
C ALA A 366 26.55 -11.59 5.80
N MET A 367 25.52 -12.16 6.40
CA MET A 367 25.14 -13.56 6.14
C MET A 367 24.78 -13.77 4.66
N PRO A 368 25.30 -14.86 4.01
CA PRO A 368 25.05 -15.11 2.58
C PRO A 368 23.56 -15.15 2.20
N ALA A 369 22.72 -15.69 3.08
CA ALA A 369 21.27 -15.74 2.85
C ALA A 369 20.62 -14.35 2.87
N ILE A 370 21.07 -13.43 3.73
CA ILE A 370 20.62 -12.03 3.78
C ILE A 370 21.12 -11.29 2.53
N GLN A 371 22.41 -11.41 2.20
CA GLN A 371 22.99 -10.76 1.03
C GLN A 371 22.33 -11.22 -0.26
N LYS A 372 21.97 -12.51 -0.38
CA LYS A 372 21.20 -13.03 -1.51
C LYS A 372 19.83 -12.33 -1.64
N GLN A 373 19.08 -12.19 -0.55
CA GLN A 373 17.79 -11.49 -0.57
C GLN A 373 17.98 -10.01 -0.92
N MET A 374 19.01 -9.37 -0.36
CA MET A 374 19.34 -7.96 -0.66
C MET A 374 19.66 -7.73 -2.14
N SER A 375 20.40 -8.64 -2.79
CA SER A 375 20.73 -8.52 -4.22
C SER A 375 19.53 -8.69 -5.16
N MET A 376 18.44 -9.28 -4.68
CA MET A 376 17.20 -9.48 -5.47
C MET A 376 16.24 -8.30 -5.37
N MET A 377 16.42 -7.40 -4.41
CA MET A 377 15.52 -6.28 -4.14
C MET A 377 16.17 -4.95 -4.56
N LYS A 378 15.31 -4.03 -5.01
CA LYS A 378 15.73 -2.65 -5.34
C LYS A 378 14.81 -1.67 -4.59
N ASN A 379 15.33 -0.49 -4.26
CA ASN A 379 14.50 0.60 -3.78
C ASN A 379 13.53 1.05 -4.88
N GLY A 380 12.33 1.46 -4.49
CA GLY A 380 11.37 2.08 -5.37
C GLY A 380 11.71 3.54 -5.68
N ASP A 381 10.89 4.18 -6.50
CA ASP A 381 11.04 5.59 -6.84
C ASP A 381 10.58 6.51 -5.73
N GLY A 382 11.26 7.64 -5.57
CA GLY A 382 10.91 8.68 -4.65
C GLY A 382 9.68 9.45 -5.09
N GLY A 383 8.96 10.01 -4.13
CA GLY A 383 7.77 10.81 -4.39
C GLY A 383 7.83 12.21 -3.82
N LEU A 384 7.09 13.08 -4.50
CA LEU A 384 6.82 14.45 -4.09
C LEU A 384 5.32 14.61 -3.94
N SER A 385 4.90 15.13 -2.79
CA SER A 385 3.49 15.43 -2.50
C SER A 385 3.33 16.91 -2.20
N VAL A 386 2.39 17.57 -2.88
CA VAL A 386 2.02 18.96 -2.61
C VAL A 386 0.64 18.97 -1.96
N PHE A 387 0.50 19.71 -0.87
CA PHE A 387 -0.70 19.83 -0.08
C PHE A 387 -1.23 21.26 -0.18
N VAL A 388 -2.48 21.39 -0.67
CA VAL A 388 -3.11 22.69 -0.91
C VAL A 388 -4.36 22.81 -0.05
N GLY A 389 -4.38 23.81 0.85
CA GLY A 389 -5.54 24.20 1.64
C GLY A 389 -6.25 25.38 0.99
N LEU A 390 -7.54 25.22 0.76
CA LEU A 390 -8.36 26.16 -0.01
C LEU A 390 -9.48 26.75 0.83
N ASN A 391 -9.72 28.04 0.66
CA ASN A 391 -10.87 28.77 1.20
C ASN A 391 -12.06 28.62 0.23
N GLY A 392 -13.04 27.85 0.64
CA GLY A 392 -14.25 27.56 -0.12
C GLY A 392 -14.69 26.11 0.04
N THR A 393 -15.97 25.89 -0.18
CA THR A 393 -16.56 24.54 -0.20
C THR A 393 -16.20 23.80 -1.51
N LYS A 394 -16.38 22.49 -1.52
CA LYS A 394 -16.14 21.70 -2.73
C LYS A 394 -17.02 22.12 -3.91
N GLU A 395 -18.24 22.58 -3.65
CA GLU A 395 -19.18 23.07 -4.65
C GLU A 395 -18.72 24.40 -5.28
N GLU A 396 -18.29 25.36 -4.45
CA GLU A 396 -17.73 26.65 -4.89
C GLU A 396 -16.49 26.46 -5.75
N LEU A 397 -15.60 25.55 -5.32
CA LEU A 397 -14.33 25.25 -5.99
C LEU A 397 -14.45 24.24 -7.14
N GLY A 398 -15.65 23.64 -7.32
CA GLY A 398 -15.90 22.62 -8.35
C GLY A 398 -15.13 21.32 -8.14
N LEU A 399 -14.75 21.02 -6.90
CA LEU A 399 -14.08 19.78 -6.53
C LEU A 399 -15.06 18.62 -6.47
N LYS A 400 -14.65 17.46 -6.97
CA LYS A 400 -15.42 16.22 -6.97
C LYS A 400 -14.68 15.13 -6.24
N ALA A 401 -15.37 14.03 -5.97
CA ALA A 401 -14.81 12.86 -5.31
C ALA A 401 -13.91 12.03 -6.24
N ASP A 402 -13.99 12.22 -7.57
CA ASP A 402 -13.11 11.56 -8.53
C ASP A 402 -11.65 12.06 -8.43
N ASN A 403 -10.71 11.25 -8.87
CA ASN A 403 -9.29 11.63 -8.92
C ASN A 403 -8.89 11.94 -10.35
N TYR A 404 -7.79 12.68 -10.50
CA TYR A 404 -7.25 13.02 -11.80
C TYR A 404 -5.82 12.49 -11.94
N TRP A 405 -5.56 11.86 -13.09
CA TRP A 405 -4.27 11.39 -13.53
C TRP A 405 -3.87 12.20 -14.77
N ILE A 406 -3.01 13.20 -14.58
CA ILE A 406 -2.67 14.18 -15.60
C ILE A 406 -1.28 13.87 -16.12
N PHE A 407 -1.16 13.72 -17.44
CA PHE A 407 0.08 13.46 -18.14
C PHE A 407 0.26 14.50 -19.25
N ALA A 408 1.45 15.07 -19.36
CA ALA A 408 1.75 16.06 -20.41
C ALA A 408 1.72 15.45 -21.83
N GLU A 409 1.95 14.14 -21.94
CA GLU A 409 2.00 13.40 -23.21
C GLU A 409 1.41 12.00 -23.07
N ASN A 410 1.17 11.31 -24.19
CA ASN A 410 0.65 9.95 -24.21
C ASN A 410 1.74 8.85 -24.29
N ASN A 411 3.02 9.20 -24.56
CA ASN A 411 4.13 8.27 -24.45
C ASN A 411 4.69 8.28 -23.01
N LEU A 412 4.05 7.51 -22.13
CA LEU A 412 4.31 7.58 -20.68
C LEU A 412 5.74 7.13 -20.31
N ASP A 413 6.34 6.21 -21.06
CA ASP A 413 7.72 5.76 -20.80
C ASP A 413 8.73 6.86 -21.13
N GLU A 414 8.62 7.47 -22.30
CA GLU A 414 9.49 8.54 -22.73
C GLU A 414 9.35 9.78 -21.84
N LEU A 415 8.11 10.09 -21.46
CA LEU A 415 7.81 11.21 -20.56
C LEU A 415 8.54 11.06 -19.22
N VAL A 416 8.49 9.86 -18.62
CA VAL A 416 9.19 9.58 -17.35
C VAL A 416 10.70 9.51 -17.53
N ASP A 417 11.19 8.92 -18.65
CA ASP A 417 12.63 8.86 -18.92
C ASP A 417 13.24 10.27 -19.10
N ASN A 418 12.60 11.12 -19.88
CA ASN A 418 13.04 12.50 -20.10
C ASN A 418 13.10 13.29 -18.80
N TYR A 419 12.11 13.08 -17.92
CA TYR A 419 12.09 13.70 -16.60
C TYR A 419 13.25 13.28 -15.71
N TYR A 420 13.53 11.98 -15.61
CA TYR A 420 14.61 11.49 -14.74
C TYR A 420 16.03 11.74 -15.31
N ASN A 421 16.17 11.84 -16.64
CA ASN A 421 17.43 12.13 -17.31
C ASN A 421 17.74 13.63 -17.40
N GLY A 422 16.77 14.50 -17.15
CA GLY A 422 16.94 15.95 -17.13
C GLY A 422 17.73 16.44 -15.91
N LYS A 423 18.22 17.67 -15.99
CA LYS A 423 18.76 18.36 -14.81
C LYS A 423 17.62 18.66 -13.84
N ARG A 424 17.88 18.60 -12.53
CA ARG A 424 16.86 18.77 -11.49
C ARG A 424 16.08 20.09 -11.62
N GLU A 425 16.77 21.17 -11.98
CA GLU A 425 16.18 22.50 -12.16
C GLU A 425 15.20 22.51 -13.36
N GLU A 426 15.57 21.87 -14.48
CA GLU A 426 14.71 21.75 -15.65
C GLU A 426 13.52 20.80 -15.39
N SER A 427 13.80 19.69 -14.71
CA SER A 427 12.78 18.68 -14.35
C SER A 427 11.74 19.22 -13.38
N ALA A 428 12.12 20.13 -12.48
CA ALA A 428 11.17 20.78 -11.56
C ALA A 428 10.06 21.54 -12.31
N HIS A 429 10.31 22.00 -13.54
CA HIS A 429 9.34 22.70 -14.39
C HIS A 429 8.61 21.77 -15.38
N LYS A 430 8.89 20.45 -15.39
CA LYS A 430 8.35 19.49 -16.39
C LYS A 430 7.88 18.21 -15.70
N VAL A 431 7.00 18.35 -14.71
CA VAL A 431 6.46 17.20 -13.97
C VAL A 431 5.72 16.25 -14.92
N PRO A 432 6.11 14.95 -15.01
CA PRO A 432 5.62 14.05 -16.04
C PRO A 432 4.22 13.54 -15.77
N LEU A 433 3.89 13.37 -14.49
CA LEU A 433 2.67 12.81 -13.97
C LEU A 433 2.22 13.66 -12.80
N LEU A 434 0.95 13.99 -12.76
CA LEU A 434 0.31 14.58 -11.59
C LEU A 434 -0.95 13.78 -11.22
N PHE A 435 -0.93 13.15 -10.06
CA PHE A 435 -2.14 12.62 -9.43
C PHE A 435 -2.76 13.68 -8.55
N VAL A 436 -4.07 13.91 -8.70
CA VAL A 436 -4.82 14.92 -7.95
C VAL A 436 -5.99 14.24 -7.23
N ALA A 437 -6.08 14.45 -5.93
CA ALA A 437 -7.17 13.95 -5.08
C ALA A 437 -7.64 15.03 -4.11
N SER A 438 -8.95 15.09 -3.87
CA SER A 438 -9.54 15.98 -2.87
C SER A 438 -10.15 15.16 -1.73
N PRO A 439 -9.47 14.99 -0.59
CA PRO A 439 -10.02 14.35 0.60
C PRO A 439 -11.33 14.99 1.07
N SER A 440 -11.38 16.32 1.04
CA SER A 440 -12.55 17.11 1.43
C SER A 440 -13.79 16.84 0.55
N ALA A 441 -13.61 16.52 -0.72
CA ALA A 441 -14.73 16.20 -1.61
C ALA A 441 -15.22 14.75 -1.45
N LYS A 442 -14.37 13.85 -0.95
CA LYS A 442 -14.67 12.43 -0.77
C LYS A 442 -15.36 12.12 0.55
N ASP A 443 -15.00 12.85 1.62
CA ASP A 443 -15.52 12.59 2.96
C ASP A 443 -16.84 13.32 3.20
N PRO A 444 -17.98 12.61 3.34
CA PRO A 444 -19.26 13.25 3.60
C PRO A 444 -19.34 13.96 4.96
N THR A 445 -18.41 13.66 5.89
CA THR A 445 -18.34 14.29 7.21
C THR A 445 -17.43 15.52 7.25
N TRP A 446 -16.89 15.93 6.09
CA TRP A 446 -15.89 17.00 6.03
C TRP A 446 -16.41 18.35 6.53
N GLU A 447 -17.58 18.77 6.08
CA GLU A 447 -18.17 20.06 6.46
C GLU A 447 -18.46 20.15 7.96
N GLU A 448 -18.71 19.03 8.66
CA GLU A 448 -18.88 19.00 10.11
C GLU A 448 -17.56 19.29 10.85
N ARG A 449 -16.42 18.96 10.22
CA ARG A 449 -15.07 19.05 10.82
C ARG A 449 -14.29 20.29 10.38
N SER A 450 -14.55 20.79 9.17
CA SER A 450 -13.79 21.87 8.54
C SER A 450 -14.68 22.70 7.61
N PRO A 451 -15.74 23.37 8.15
CA PRO A 451 -16.73 24.08 7.35
C PRO A 451 -16.08 25.19 6.51
N GLY A 452 -16.53 25.32 5.25
CA GLY A 452 -16.05 26.35 4.32
C GLY A 452 -14.59 26.20 3.87
N LYS A 453 -13.96 25.06 4.13
CA LYS A 453 -12.58 24.77 3.75
C LYS A 453 -12.51 23.51 2.88
N SER A 454 -11.57 23.47 1.95
CA SER A 454 -11.29 22.28 1.15
C SER A 454 -9.79 21.98 1.09
N THR A 455 -9.46 20.74 0.76
CA THR A 455 -8.07 20.32 0.59
C THR A 455 -7.87 19.55 -0.70
N VAL A 456 -6.71 19.74 -1.31
CA VAL A 456 -6.25 18.99 -2.47
C VAL A 456 -4.87 18.43 -2.17
N SER A 457 -4.69 17.14 -2.41
CA SER A 457 -3.40 16.45 -2.35
C SER A 457 -2.96 16.10 -3.77
N LEU A 458 -1.72 16.47 -4.08
CA LEU A 458 -1.09 16.35 -5.39
C LEU A 458 0.13 15.46 -5.26
N VAL A 459 0.25 14.41 -6.06
CA VAL A 459 1.37 13.47 -5.95
C VAL A 459 2.04 13.31 -7.31
N SER A 460 3.37 13.39 -7.31
CA SER A 460 4.22 13.14 -8.46
C SER A 460 5.47 12.36 -8.07
N PHE A 461 6.24 11.95 -9.06
CA PHE A 461 7.57 11.40 -8.84
C PHE A 461 8.59 12.50 -8.57
N ALA A 462 9.63 12.16 -7.81
CA ALA A 462 10.82 12.98 -7.67
C ALA A 462 12.04 12.11 -7.37
N ASN A 463 13.15 12.37 -8.05
CA ASN A 463 14.38 11.62 -7.85
C ASN A 463 15.00 11.98 -6.49
N TYR A 464 15.23 10.97 -5.63
CA TYR A 464 15.89 11.15 -4.34
C TYR A 464 17.24 11.87 -4.46
N LYS A 465 18.02 11.57 -5.50
CA LYS A 465 19.33 12.18 -5.74
C LYS A 465 19.30 13.69 -5.90
N TRP A 466 18.16 14.25 -6.34
CA TRP A 466 18.01 15.72 -6.45
C TRP A 466 17.97 16.42 -5.12
N PHE A 467 17.68 15.68 -4.03
CA PHE A 467 17.51 16.20 -2.67
C PHE A 467 18.49 15.57 -1.67
N GLU A 468 19.29 14.58 -2.07
CA GLU A 468 20.14 13.77 -1.18
C GLU A 468 21.18 14.59 -0.41
N GLU A 469 21.68 15.67 -0.99
CA GLU A 469 22.67 16.56 -0.36
C GLU A 469 22.16 17.21 0.94
N TRP A 470 20.84 17.42 1.05
CA TRP A 470 20.18 18.02 2.24
C TRP A 470 19.57 16.99 3.21
N LYS A 471 19.86 15.71 3.04
CA LYS A 471 19.19 14.65 3.84
C LYS A 471 19.48 14.73 5.35
N ASP A 472 20.66 15.23 5.71
CA ASP A 472 21.12 15.33 7.10
C ASP A 472 20.78 16.69 7.74
N ASP A 473 20.26 17.63 6.97
CA ASP A 473 19.82 18.93 7.44
C ASP A 473 18.59 18.81 8.32
N LYS A 474 18.54 19.64 9.38
CA LYS A 474 17.30 19.75 10.18
C LYS A 474 16.17 20.27 9.30
N VAL A 475 15.01 19.64 9.37
CA VAL A 475 13.81 19.99 8.58
C VAL A 475 13.48 21.49 8.65
N SER A 476 13.66 22.11 9.83
CA SER A 476 13.40 23.53 10.07
C SER A 476 14.47 24.47 9.50
N ASN A 477 15.64 23.97 9.10
CA ASN A 477 16.80 24.81 8.73
C ASN A 477 17.54 24.29 7.50
N ARG A 478 16.81 23.84 6.48
CA ARG A 478 17.37 23.44 5.18
C ARG A 478 17.83 24.67 4.39
N ALA A 479 18.87 24.46 3.57
CA ALA A 479 19.50 25.49 2.76
C ALA A 479 18.52 26.25 1.84
N PRO A 480 18.82 27.50 1.43
CA PRO A 480 18.00 28.27 0.50
C PRO A 480 17.74 27.53 -0.82
N GLU A 481 18.76 26.87 -1.38
CA GLU A 481 18.70 26.12 -2.65
C GLU A 481 17.69 24.96 -2.58
N TYR A 482 17.57 24.31 -1.43
CA TYR A 482 16.51 23.31 -1.20
C TYR A 482 15.12 23.96 -1.28
N LYS A 483 14.95 25.14 -0.68
CA LYS A 483 13.66 25.84 -0.68
C LYS A 483 13.28 26.32 -2.07
N GLU A 484 14.26 26.83 -2.82
CA GLU A 484 14.07 27.26 -4.22
C GLU A 484 13.67 26.08 -5.11
N LEU A 485 14.39 24.96 -5.05
CA LEU A 485 14.03 23.75 -5.81
C LEU A 485 12.64 23.25 -5.44
N LYS A 486 12.33 23.17 -4.14
CA LYS A 486 11.00 22.77 -3.65
C LYS A 486 9.92 23.72 -4.17
N GLN A 487 10.16 25.04 -4.19
CA GLN A 487 9.22 26.03 -4.67
C GLN A 487 9.00 25.90 -6.19
N ALA A 488 10.04 25.63 -6.96
CA ALA A 488 9.91 25.39 -8.40
C ALA A 488 8.97 24.22 -8.72
N PHE A 489 9.05 23.13 -7.96
CA PHE A 489 8.10 22.00 -8.07
C PHE A 489 6.68 22.42 -7.70
N ILE A 490 6.50 23.16 -6.61
CA ILE A 490 5.18 23.65 -6.18
C ILE A 490 4.56 24.51 -7.28
N ASP A 491 5.31 25.47 -7.82
CA ASP A 491 4.81 26.42 -8.83
C ASP A 491 4.41 25.68 -10.12
N SER A 492 5.25 24.77 -10.60
CA SER A 492 4.95 23.96 -11.78
C SER A 492 3.69 23.11 -11.62
N ILE A 493 3.55 22.44 -10.48
CA ILE A 493 2.39 21.60 -10.17
C ILE A 493 1.13 22.47 -10.03
N LEU A 494 1.26 23.62 -9.38
CA LEU A 494 0.14 24.53 -9.17
C LEU A 494 -0.40 25.08 -10.49
N GLU A 495 0.47 25.43 -11.47
CA GLU A 495 0.03 25.87 -12.79
C GLU A 495 -0.85 24.81 -13.49
N VAL A 496 -0.47 23.53 -13.40
CA VAL A 496 -1.28 22.43 -13.94
C VAL A 496 -2.64 22.35 -13.25
N VAL A 497 -2.68 22.53 -11.93
CA VAL A 497 -3.92 22.50 -11.15
C VAL A 497 -4.85 23.65 -11.52
N LEU A 498 -4.31 24.86 -11.60
CA LEU A 498 -5.10 26.06 -11.96
C LEU A 498 -5.69 25.98 -13.38
N ASP A 499 -4.95 25.35 -14.31
CA ASP A 499 -5.45 25.10 -15.65
C ASP A 499 -6.56 24.03 -15.71
N VAL A 500 -6.39 22.94 -14.99
CA VAL A 500 -7.36 21.82 -15.00
C VAL A 500 -8.62 22.12 -14.17
N PHE A 501 -8.48 22.95 -13.11
CA PHE A 501 -9.54 23.30 -12.17
C PHE A 501 -9.76 24.84 -12.15
N PRO A 502 -10.41 25.43 -13.15
CA PRO A 502 -10.47 26.88 -13.31
C PRO A 502 -11.24 27.64 -12.21
N LYS A 503 -11.96 26.94 -11.35
CA LYS A 503 -12.60 27.55 -10.16
C LYS A 503 -11.63 27.68 -8.98
N ILE A 504 -10.50 27.00 -9.01
CA ILE A 504 -9.41 27.19 -8.05
C ILE A 504 -8.57 28.37 -8.54
N THR A 505 -8.61 29.48 -7.82
CA THR A 505 -7.83 30.69 -8.13
C THR A 505 -6.79 30.93 -7.02
N ARG A 506 -5.75 31.69 -7.31
CA ARG A 506 -4.63 31.90 -6.35
C ARG A 506 -5.08 32.55 -5.03
N ASP A 507 -6.09 33.39 -5.07
CA ASP A 507 -6.68 34.04 -3.89
C ASP A 507 -7.46 33.06 -2.98
N LYS A 508 -7.84 31.89 -3.48
CA LYS A 508 -8.46 30.82 -2.71
C LYS A 508 -7.46 29.97 -1.93
N ILE A 509 -6.18 30.06 -2.24
CA ILE A 509 -5.13 29.25 -1.62
C ILE A 509 -4.71 29.91 -0.30
N GLU A 510 -5.09 29.31 0.85
CA GLU A 510 -4.67 29.75 2.18
C GLU A 510 -3.40 29.03 2.66
N PHE A 511 -3.15 27.84 2.16
CA PHE A 511 -2.01 27.02 2.54
C PHE A 511 -1.48 26.23 1.34
N ILE A 512 -0.17 26.19 1.20
CA ILE A 512 0.51 25.29 0.29
C ILE A 512 1.86 24.88 0.88
N ASP A 513 2.14 23.58 0.85
CA ASP A 513 3.45 23.05 1.22
C ASP A 513 3.71 21.73 0.46
N ALA A 514 4.96 21.29 0.43
CA ALA A 514 5.33 20.04 -0.23
C ALA A 514 6.22 19.15 0.64
N GLY A 515 5.95 17.85 0.57
CA GLY A 515 6.86 16.78 1.02
C GLY A 515 7.71 16.30 -0.15
N THR A 516 9.04 16.36 0.00
CA THR A 516 10.02 15.87 -0.99
C THR A 516 10.48 14.45 -0.62
N PRO A 517 11.29 13.76 -1.45
CA PRO A 517 11.82 12.45 -1.08
C PRO A 517 12.51 12.39 0.28
N ILE A 518 13.26 13.45 0.69
CA ILE A 518 13.86 13.48 2.03
C ILE A 518 12.86 13.77 3.15
N THR A 519 11.68 14.28 2.84
CA THR A 519 10.55 14.33 3.78
C THR A 519 10.01 12.92 4.04
N ASN A 520 9.88 12.10 2.99
CA ASN A 520 9.49 10.69 3.12
C ASN A 520 10.53 9.87 3.90
N THR A 521 11.83 10.15 3.71
CA THR A 521 12.89 9.52 4.51
C THR A 521 12.69 9.81 6.00
N HIS A 522 12.32 11.02 6.36
CA HIS A 522 12.11 11.43 7.75
C HIS A 522 10.80 10.86 8.33
N TYR A 523 9.66 11.09 7.65
CA TYR A 523 8.32 10.81 8.23
C TYR A 523 7.83 9.37 8.03
N ILE A 524 8.20 8.70 6.97
CA ILE A 524 7.77 7.30 6.73
C ILE A 524 8.92 6.29 6.70
N GLY A 525 10.13 6.75 7.03
CA GLY A 525 11.30 5.88 7.12
C GLY A 525 11.74 5.28 5.78
N ALA A 526 11.33 5.85 4.64
CA ALA A 526 11.71 5.36 3.32
C ALA A 526 13.19 5.68 3.00
N PRO A 527 14.11 4.69 2.85
CA PRO A 527 15.55 4.96 2.78
C PRO A 527 16.00 5.86 1.62
N LYS A 528 15.26 5.84 0.51
CA LYS A 528 15.47 6.65 -0.71
C LYS A 528 14.22 7.49 -1.05
N GLY A 529 13.43 7.82 -0.04
CA GLY A 529 12.20 8.60 -0.21
C GLY A 529 11.09 7.91 -1.00
N GLU A 530 11.13 6.57 -1.07
CA GLU A 530 10.20 5.76 -1.84
C GLU A 530 8.76 5.90 -1.33
N ILE A 531 7.80 6.01 -2.26
CA ILE A 531 6.38 6.02 -1.91
C ILE A 531 5.90 4.60 -1.54
N TYR A 532 6.42 3.58 -2.23
CA TYR A 532 5.94 2.19 -2.12
C TYR A 532 7.00 1.21 -1.60
N GLY A 533 8.04 1.69 -0.90
CA GLY A 533 9.09 0.84 -0.35
C GLY A 533 9.96 0.20 -1.45
N ALA A 534 10.07 -1.11 -1.47
CA ALA A 534 10.82 -1.80 -2.51
C ALA A 534 10.14 -1.70 -3.88
N ALA A 535 10.92 -1.58 -4.97
CA ALA A 535 10.42 -1.48 -6.33
C ALA A 535 9.52 -2.65 -6.71
N HIS A 536 8.39 -2.37 -7.36
CA HIS A 536 7.38 -3.33 -7.79
C HIS A 536 7.43 -3.64 -9.30
N GLY A 537 8.62 -3.54 -9.90
CA GLY A 537 8.88 -3.85 -11.31
C GLY A 537 8.84 -5.35 -11.64
N ILE A 538 9.21 -5.68 -12.88
CA ILE A 538 9.17 -7.05 -13.44
C ILE A 538 9.88 -8.07 -12.53
N ALA A 539 11.11 -7.76 -12.07
CA ALA A 539 11.89 -8.66 -11.23
C ALA A 539 11.17 -9.03 -9.92
N ARG A 540 10.42 -8.09 -9.35
CA ARG A 540 9.65 -8.27 -8.11
C ARG A 540 8.55 -9.33 -8.26
N CYS A 541 8.00 -9.48 -9.46
CA CYS A 541 6.93 -10.43 -9.76
C CYS A 541 7.44 -11.83 -10.11
N SER A 542 8.77 -12.07 -10.16
CA SER A 542 9.33 -13.38 -10.49
C SER A 542 8.98 -14.45 -9.44
N PRO A 543 8.74 -15.71 -9.84
CA PRO A 543 8.53 -16.81 -8.89
C PRO A 543 9.71 -16.99 -7.94
N GLU A 544 10.95 -16.81 -8.45
CA GLU A 544 12.21 -16.95 -7.71
C GLU A 544 12.29 -15.99 -6.53
N LEU A 545 11.98 -14.71 -6.77
CA LEU A 545 11.95 -13.70 -5.72
C LEU A 545 10.84 -14.00 -4.71
N ASN A 546 9.65 -14.36 -5.19
CA ASN A 546 8.51 -14.62 -4.31
C ASN A 546 8.68 -15.90 -3.46
N ALA A 547 9.46 -16.88 -3.90
CA ALA A 547 9.86 -18.02 -3.10
C ALA A 547 11.00 -17.72 -2.10
N THR A 548 11.73 -16.61 -2.29
CA THR A 548 12.93 -16.24 -1.50
C THR A 548 12.62 -15.16 -0.47
N VAL A 549 11.97 -14.05 -0.88
CA VAL A 549 11.54 -12.97 0.02
C VAL A 549 10.16 -13.29 0.56
N ARG A 550 10.12 -13.71 1.81
CA ARG A 550 8.95 -14.31 2.48
C ARG A 550 8.76 -13.70 3.86
N PRO A 551 7.62 -13.98 4.55
CA PRO A 551 7.48 -13.60 5.95
C PRO A 551 8.60 -14.14 6.84
N GLN A 552 8.96 -15.43 6.67
CA GLN A 552 10.10 -16.02 7.39
C GLN A 552 11.42 -15.45 6.85
N THR A 553 12.23 -14.88 7.72
CA THR A 553 13.59 -14.50 7.40
C THR A 553 14.57 -15.68 7.55
N PRO A 554 15.82 -15.57 7.08
CA PRO A 554 16.86 -16.53 7.41
C PRO A 554 17.24 -16.60 8.90
N LEU A 555 16.75 -15.66 9.72
CA LEU A 555 17.00 -15.57 11.15
C LEU A 555 15.78 -16.05 11.93
N LYS A 556 15.99 -16.99 12.85
CA LYS A 556 14.89 -17.56 13.64
C LYS A 556 14.23 -16.51 14.52
N ASN A 557 12.90 -16.62 14.69
CA ASN A 557 12.05 -15.70 15.45
C ASN A 557 11.97 -14.27 14.89
N LEU A 558 12.57 -13.99 13.73
CA LEU A 558 12.43 -12.73 13.01
C LEU A 558 11.55 -12.95 11.77
N TYR A 559 10.50 -12.15 11.66
CA TYR A 559 9.56 -12.16 10.54
C TYR A 559 9.48 -10.79 9.86
N LEU A 560 9.08 -10.79 8.59
CA LEU A 560 8.75 -9.58 7.82
C LEU A 560 7.26 -9.55 7.52
N THR A 561 6.67 -8.35 7.51
CA THR A 561 5.28 -8.13 7.10
C THR A 561 5.16 -6.85 6.26
N GLY A 562 3.96 -6.57 5.74
CA GLY A 562 3.68 -5.37 4.95
C GLY A 562 3.93 -5.53 3.45
N GLN A 563 3.99 -4.39 2.74
CA GLN A 563 4.03 -4.35 1.27
C GLN A 563 5.30 -4.99 0.67
N ASP A 564 6.44 -4.88 1.33
CA ASP A 564 7.70 -5.46 0.82
C ASP A 564 7.68 -6.98 0.83
N VAL A 565 6.80 -7.59 1.61
CA VAL A 565 6.62 -9.04 1.63
C VAL A 565 5.66 -9.51 0.54
N PHE A 566 4.63 -8.75 0.21
CA PHE A 566 3.59 -9.18 -0.73
C PHE A 566 3.58 -8.31 -2.00
N VAL A 567 2.72 -7.29 -2.08
CA VAL A 567 2.64 -6.30 -3.15
C VAL A 567 2.39 -4.91 -2.55
N CYS A 568 2.51 -3.86 -3.38
CA CYS A 568 2.42 -2.47 -2.93
C CYS A 568 1.05 -2.04 -2.40
N GLY A 569 1.08 -0.93 -1.70
CA GLY A 569 -0.08 -0.16 -1.27
C GLY A 569 -0.84 -0.79 -0.10
N PHE A 570 -1.99 -0.21 0.21
CA PHE A 570 -2.81 -0.61 1.37
C PHE A 570 -3.21 -2.09 1.33
N ALA A 571 -3.85 -2.52 0.24
CA ALA A 571 -4.32 -3.89 0.09
C ALA A 571 -3.16 -4.90 0.07
N GLY A 572 -2.05 -4.54 -0.57
CA GLY A 572 -0.85 -5.37 -0.61
C GLY A 572 -0.17 -5.51 0.73
N ALA A 573 -0.05 -4.43 1.50
CA ALA A 573 0.51 -4.46 2.84
C ALA A 573 -0.35 -5.29 3.81
N LEU A 574 -1.68 -5.19 3.68
CA LEU A 574 -2.60 -6.00 4.48
C LEU A 574 -2.59 -7.48 4.07
N ALA A 575 -2.46 -7.78 2.76
CA ALA A 575 -2.24 -9.15 2.29
C ALA A 575 -0.89 -9.72 2.80
N GLY A 576 0.14 -8.87 2.93
CA GLY A 576 1.40 -9.19 3.61
C GLY A 576 1.19 -9.57 5.08
N ALA A 577 0.33 -8.84 5.79
CA ALA A 577 -0.06 -9.16 7.16
C ALA A 577 -0.78 -10.51 7.27
N LEU A 578 -1.76 -10.78 6.38
CA LEU A 578 -2.41 -12.09 6.32
C LEU A 578 -1.43 -13.23 6.03
N THR A 579 -0.52 -12.99 5.08
CA THR A 579 0.49 -13.99 4.70
C THR A 579 1.45 -14.28 5.86
N CYS A 580 1.91 -13.23 6.57
CA CYS A 580 2.74 -13.37 7.76
C CYS A 580 1.98 -14.05 8.91
N GLY A 581 0.75 -13.63 9.17
CA GLY A 581 -0.14 -14.26 10.15
C GLY A 581 -0.42 -15.73 9.84
N SER A 582 -0.60 -16.07 8.55
CA SER A 582 -0.78 -17.46 8.10
C SER A 582 0.40 -18.35 8.46
N VAL A 583 1.61 -17.81 8.28
CA VAL A 583 2.85 -18.52 8.63
C VAL A 583 3.00 -18.68 10.14
N ILE A 584 2.79 -17.62 10.92
CA ILE A 584 2.93 -17.62 12.38
C ILE A 584 1.91 -18.54 13.04
N LEU A 585 0.66 -18.48 12.57
CA LEU A 585 -0.45 -19.26 13.13
C LEU A 585 -0.59 -20.67 12.53
N ASN A 586 0.28 -21.04 11.58
CA ASN A 586 0.19 -22.31 10.83
C ASN A 586 -1.22 -22.56 10.28
N ARG A 587 -1.79 -21.53 9.62
CA ARG A 587 -3.17 -21.52 9.13
C ARG A 587 -3.30 -20.62 7.89
N ASN A 588 -4.13 -21.00 6.92
CA ASN A 588 -4.35 -20.19 5.72
C ASN A 588 -5.42 -19.11 5.97
N LEU A 589 -5.00 -17.94 6.46
CA LEU A 589 -5.88 -16.83 6.78
C LEU A 589 -6.57 -16.20 5.56
N HIS A 590 -6.02 -16.37 4.36
CA HIS A 590 -6.68 -15.93 3.13
C HIS A 590 -7.95 -16.75 2.86
N LEU A 591 -7.91 -18.06 3.10
CA LEU A 591 -9.09 -18.92 2.99
C LEU A 591 -10.09 -18.67 4.12
N ASP A 592 -9.62 -18.38 5.32
CA ASP A 592 -10.49 -18.07 6.47
C ASP A 592 -11.25 -16.76 6.23
N ALA A 593 -10.61 -15.72 5.69
CA ALA A 593 -11.29 -14.48 5.30
C ALA A 593 -12.38 -14.71 4.23
N ILE A 594 -12.11 -15.60 3.24
CA ILE A 594 -13.11 -16.01 2.25
C ILE A 594 -14.27 -16.76 2.91
N ALA A 595 -13.96 -17.65 3.86
CA ALA A 595 -14.98 -18.41 4.59
C ALA A 595 -15.87 -17.51 5.45
N LEU A 596 -15.27 -16.53 6.15
CA LEU A 596 -16.01 -15.52 6.91
C LEU A 596 -16.96 -14.73 5.99
N ALA A 597 -16.49 -14.26 4.83
CA ALA A 597 -17.33 -13.53 3.87
C ALA A 597 -18.51 -14.34 3.36
N LYS A 598 -18.32 -15.64 3.09
CA LYS A 598 -19.41 -16.55 2.73
C LYS A 598 -20.42 -16.73 3.88
N LYS A 599 -19.95 -16.87 5.11
CA LYS A 599 -20.80 -16.98 6.32
C LYS A 599 -21.65 -15.72 6.50
N ILE A 600 -21.03 -14.52 6.41
CA ILE A 600 -21.71 -13.23 6.50
C ILE A 600 -22.78 -13.09 5.41
N LYS A 601 -22.45 -13.41 4.17
CA LYS A 601 -23.38 -13.35 3.03
C LYS A 601 -24.60 -14.24 3.27
N PHE A 602 -24.39 -15.48 3.73
CA PHE A 602 -25.47 -16.43 4.00
C PHE A 602 -26.37 -15.95 5.15
N THR A 603 -25.79 -15.42 6.23
CA THR A 603 -26.55 -14.88 7.37
C THR A 603 -27.40 -13.68 6.94
N ASN A 604 -26.85 -12.77 6.15
CA ASN A 604 -27.58 -11.59 5.64
C ASN A 604 -28.73 -11.99 4.71
N ALA A 605 -28.57 -12.99 3.85
CA ALA A 605 -29.64 -13.50 2.97
C ALA A 605 -30.78 -14.10 3.80
N LYS A 606 -30.45 -14.90 4.83
CA LYS A 606 -31.44 -15.47 5.75
C LYS A 606 -32.26 -14.40 6.50
N LEU A 607 -31.60 -13.30 6.91
CA LEU A 607 -32.27 -12.18 7.60
C LEU A 607 -33.20 -11.39 6.69
N LYS A 608 -32.94 -11.38 5.38
CA LYS A 608 -33.77 -10.69 4.38
C LYS A 608 -34.92 -11.55 3.85
N GLY A 609 -35.02 -12.83 4.25
CA GLY A 609 -36.05 -13.75 3.80
C GLY A 609 -35.84 -14.28 2.39
N GLU A 610 -34.61 -14.19 1.88
CA GLU A 610 -34.17 -14.75 0.57
C GLU A 610 -33.67 -16.19 0.69
#